data_3723eda2003410f5bbe5254edc1b9aa0
#
_entry.id   3723eda2003410f5bbe5254edc1b9aa0
#
_cell.length_a   1.000
_cell.length_b   1.000
_cell.length_c   1.000
_cell.angle_alpha   90.00
_cell.angle_beta   90.00
_cell.angle_gamma   90.00
#
_symmetry.space_group_name_H-M   'P 1'
#
loop_
_entity.id
_entity.type
_entity.pdbx_description
1 polymer ?
#
loop_
_entity_poly.entity_id
_entity_poly.type
_entity_poly.pdbx_seq_one_letter_code
_entity_poly.pdbx_strand_id
1 'polypeptide(L)'
;MSSELTKRVPGADDFAPMSSNIFRGCIPALMTPCDGDGTPDFDALVVTAKRLVETGMRGVVYCGSMGDWPLLTDQQRQEGVSRLAKAGVPVVVGTGAQSPRQAVGHAAHAREVGAAGLMVIPRVLSRGISPGAQRSHFADILSAAVELPAVIYNSPYYGFETKADLFFDLNREFPNLIGFKEFGGADSLTYAAENITHRDSGLTLMVGVDTQVFHGYVRCGATGAITGVGNALPTEVLRLVELCEKAAGGDAEARCLARVLDDALSVLSKFDEGPDLVLYYKELMVLEGHAEFTHQLHSSDRLSDSQREYLHAQWKQFKNWWVSWDGNPKNVKEKTD
;
A
#
# COMPACT_ATOMS: atom_id res chain seq x y z
N MET A 1 -16.29 -48.74 25.37
CA MET A 1 -15.67 -48.50 24.03
C MET A 1 -15.89 -47.04 23.71
N SER A 2 -14.93 -46.23 24.09
CA SER A 2 -14.92 -44.78 23.86
C SER A 2 -14.00 -44.50 22.63
N SER A 3 -14.57 -44.00 21.56
CA SER A 3 -13.82 -43.56 20.41
C SER A 3 -13.43 -42.08 20.60
N GLU A 4 -12.16 -41.85 20.92
CA GLU A 4 -11.56 -40.51 20.89
C GLU A 4 -11.51 -40.02 19.44
N LEU A 5 -12.28 -38.99 19.15
CA LEU A 5 -12.15 -38.19 17.96
C LEU A 5 -10.93 -37.23 18.12
N THR A 6 -9.78 -37.69 17.70
CA THR A 6 -8.61 -36.80 17.51
C THR A 6 -8.93 -35.79 16.43
N LYS A 7 -9.18 -34.55 16.81
CA LYS A 7 -9.21 -33.40 15.88
C LYS A 7 -7.80 -33.19 15.30
N ARG A 8 -7.63 -33.57 14.05
CA ARG A 8 -6.43 -33.31 13.26
C ARG A 8 -6.26 -31.79 13.13
N VAL A 9 -5.19 -31.24 13.66
CA VAL A 9 -4.76 -29.88 13.38
C VAL A 9 -4.31 -29.86 11.91
N PRO A 10 -4.82 -28.96 11.04
CA PRO A 10 -4.38 -28.89 9.66
C PRO A 10 -2.89 -28.60 9.61
N GLY A 11 -2.13 -29.42 8.88
CA GLY A 11 -0.72 -29.21 8.62
C GLY A 11 -0.50 -28.12 7.58
N ALA A 12 0.71 -27.58 7.53
CA ALA A 12 1.11 -26.55 6.57
C ALA A 12 0.91 -26.92 5.08
N ASP A 13 0.68 -28.21 4.77
CA ASP A 13 0.49 -28.76 3.43
C ASP A 13 -0.98 -28.81 2.97
N ASP A 14 -1.95 -28.49 3.84
CA ASP A 14 -3.39 -28.54 3.50
C ASP A 14 -3.92 -27.26 2.84
N PHE A 15 -3.09 -26.26 2.63
CA PHE A 15 -3.45 -25.07 1.86
C PHE A 15 -3.11 -25.28 0.38
N ALA A 16 -4.12 -25.22 -0.48
CA ALA A 16 -3.95 -25.15 -1.94
C ALA A 16 -2.87 -24.12 -2.29
N PRO A 17 -2.14 -24.26 -3.45
CA PRO A 17 -1.10 -23.31 -3.82
C PRO A 17 -1.70 -21.90 -3.80
N MET A 18 -1.26 -21.08 -2.85
CA MET A 18 -1.73 -19.70 -2.66
C MET A 18 -1.60 -18.98 -4.01
N SER A 19 -2.72 -18.59 -4.59
CA SER A 19 -2.78 -17.58 -5.62
C SER A 19 -1.77 -16.50 -5.27
N SER A 20 -0.84 -16.20 -6.17
CA SER A 20 0.33 -15.32 -5.99
C SER A 20 0.08 -14.23 -4.94
N ASN A 21 0.83 -14.26 -3.83
CA ASN A 21 0.69 -13.35 -2.69
C ASN A 21 0.55 -11.90 -3.17
N ILE A 22 -0.62 -11.27 -2.95
CA ILE A 22 -0.93 -9.90 -3.36
C ILE A 22 0.09 -8.88 -2.81
N PHE A 23 0.70 -9.18 -1.67
CA PHE A 23 1.67 -8.33 -0.98
C PHE A 23 3.11 -8.49 -1.52
N ARG A 24 3.27 -8.95 -2.77
CA ARG A 24 4.55 -8.96 -3.50
C ARG A 24 4.47 -8.03 -4.71
N GLY A 25 5.59 -7.35 -5.03
CA GLY A 25 5.63 -6.35 -6.09
C GLY A 25 4.99 -5.03 -5.67
N CYS A 26 4.51 -4.26 -6.63
CA CYS A 26 3.98 -2.91 -6.37
C CYS A 26 2.45 -2.90 -6.39
N ILE A 27 1.84 -2.30 -5.38
CA ILE A 27 0.41 -2.01 -5.29
C ILE A 27 0.22 -0.53 -4.87
N PRO A 28 -0.37 0.34 -5.71
CA PRO A 28 -0.59 1.73 -5.35
C PRO A 28 -1.72 1.88 -4.33
N ALA A 29 -1.57 2.84 -3.43
CA ALA A 29 -2.64 3.26 -2.54
C ALA A 29 -3.55 4.24 -3.30
N LEU A 30 -4.75 3.80 -3.69
CA LEU A 30 -5.68 4.61 -4.48
C LEU A 30 -6.17 5.83 -3.71
N MET A 31 -6.23 6.95 -4.42
CA MET A 31 -7.00 8.13 -4.04
C MET A 31 -8.45 7.98 -4.48
N THR A 32 -9.36 8.70 -3.81
CA THR A 32 -10.77 8.73 -4.18
C THR A 32 -11.02 9.91 -5.13
N PRO A 33 -11.33 9.68 -6.42
CA PRO A 33 -11.82 10.74 -7.29
C PRO A 33 -13.22 11.17 -6.86
N CYS A 34 -13.58 12.43 -7.09
CA CYS A 34 -14.87 12.99 -6.72
C CYS A 34 -15.27 14.11 -7.68
N ASP A 35 -16.56 14.43 -7.68
CA ASP A 35 -17.10 15.59 -8.39
C ASP A 35 -16.85 16.92 -7.64
N GLY A 36 -17.34 18.02 -8.21
CA GLY A 36 -17.19 19.36 -7.66
C GLY A 36 -17.88 19.57 -6.30
N ASP A 37 -18.80 18.71 -5.93
CA ASP A 37 -19.51 18.72 -4.65
C ASP A 37 -18.86 17.81 -3.60
N GLY A 38 -17.76 17.13 -3.96
CA GLY A 38 -17.05 16.20 -3.10
C GLY A 38 -17.70 14.81 -3.03
N THR A 39 -18.65 14.50 -3.89
CA THR A 39 -19.24 13.16 -3.98
C THR A 39 -18.27 12.21 -4.68
N PRO A 40 -17.92 11.04 -4.09
CA PRO A 40 -17.01 10.09 -4.70
C PRO A 40 -17.50 9.60 -6.07
N ASP A 41 -16.60 9.62 -7.05
CA ASP A 41 -16.81 9.02 -8.37
C ASP A 41 -16.22 7.60 -8.41
N PHE A 42 -17.04 6.62 -8.10
CA PHE A 42 -16.59 5.23 -8.08
C PHE A 42 -16.39 4.61 -9.47
N ASP A 43 -16.98 5.19 -10.53
CA ASP A 43 -16.74 4.72 -11.89
C ASP A 43 -15.33 5.14 -12.35
N ALA A 44 -14.94 6.39 -12.08
CA ALA A 44 -13.56 6.86 -12.28
C ALA A 44 -12.55 6.09 -11.40
N LEU A 45 -12.89 5.76 -10.15
CA LEU A 45 -12.07 4.93 -9.28
C LEU A 45 -11.77 3.56 -9.92
N VAL A 46 -12.80 2.89 -10.47
CA VAL A 46 -12.65 1.58 -11.13
C VAL A 46 -11.80 1.70 -12.39
N VAL A 47 -12.03 2.72 -13.22
CA VAL A 47 -11.23 2.97 -14.44
C VAL A 47 -9.77 3.16 -14.09
N THR A 48 -9.47 3.99 -13.09
CA THR A 48 -8.10 4.22 -12.61
C THR A 48 -7.45 2.93 -12.12
N ALA A 49 -8.14 2.15 -11.30
CA ALA A 49 -7.62 0.90 -10.75
C ALA A 49 -7.31 -0.13 -11.86
N LYS A 50 -8.19 -0.26 -12.86
CA LYS A 50 -7.96 -1.14 -14.01
C LYS A 50 -6.73 -0.71 -14.81
N ARG A 51 -6.59 0.57 -15.12
CA ARG A 51 -5.42 1.13 -15.81
C ARG A 51 -4.12 0.79 -15.06
N LEU A 52 -4.10 0.92 -13.74
CA LEU A 52 -2.93 0.60 -12.92
C LEU A 52 -2.57 -0.89 -12.98
N VAL A 53 -3.56 -1.78 -12.89
CA VAL A 53 -3.35 -3.23 -13.02
C VAL A 53 -2.89 -3.60 -14.44
N GLU A 54 -3.47 -3.02 -15.48
CA GLU A 54 -3.06 -3.21 -16.87
C GLU A 54 -1.63 -2.72 -17.15
N THR A 55 -1.16 -1.70 -16.42
CA THR A 55 0.23 -1.22 -16.50
C THR A 55 1.22 -2.19 -15.84
N GLY A 56 0.76 -3.12 -14.98
CA GLY A 56 1.58 -4.13 -14.31
C GLY A 56 1.56 -4.08 -12.79
N MET A 57 0.75 -3.20 -12.18
CA MET A 57 0.56 -3.23 -10.73
C MET A 57 -0.16 -4.52 -10.33
N ARG A 58 0.23 -5.11 -9.20
CA ARG A 58 -0.32 -6.40 -8.72
C ARG A 58 -1.79 -6.31 -8.30
N GLY A 59 -2.25 -5.14 -8.00
CA GLY A 59 -3.56 -4.79 -7.50
C GLY A 59 -3.51 -3.38 -6.97
N VAL A 60 -4.41 -3.04 -6.07
CA VAL A 60 -4.50 -1.71 -5.46
C VAL A 60 -4.82 -1.82 -3.97
N VAL A 61 -4.42 -0.81 -3.18
CA VAL A 61 -4.93 -0.62 -1.82
C VAL A 61 -6.02 0.45 -1.87
N TYR A 62 -7.18 0.20 -1.27
CA TYR A 62 -8.21 1.21 -1.12
C TYR A 62 -8.63 1.38 0.35
N CYS A 63 -9.13 2.55 0.72
CA CYS A 63 -9.41 2.96 2.11
C CYS A 63 -8.17 3.00 3.02
N GLY A 64 -6.98 3.27 2.46
CA GLY A 64 -5.82 3.74 3.21
C GLY A 64 -5.85 5.25 3.42
N SER A 65 -4.80 5.82 4.03
CA SER A 65 -4.65 7.28 4.24
C SER A 65 -4.75 8.06 2.93
N MET A 66 -4.11 7.54 1.87
CA MET A 66 -4.15 8.11 0.53
C MET A 66 -5.57 8.15 -0.07
N GLY A 67 -6.43 7.22 0.30
CA GLY A 67 -7.83 7.19 -0.14
C GLY A 67 -8.77 8.10 0.64
N ASP A 68 -8.24 8.92 1.54
CA ASP A 68 -9.00 9.83 2.40
C ASP A 68 -10.10 9.12 3.21
N TRP A 69 -9.81 7.90 3.69
CA TRP A 69 -10.82 7.11 4.40
C TRP A 69 -11.53 7.87 5.54
N PRO A 70 -10.92 8.85 6.25
CA PRO A 70 -11.62 9.58 7.30
C PRO A 70 -12.72 10.52 6.79
N LEU A 71 -12.66 10.90 5.51
CA LEU A 71 -13.64 11.80 4.87
C LEU A 71 -14.78 11.03 4.21
N LEU A 72 -14.68 9.69 4.12
CA LEU A 72 -15.71 8.83 3.54
C LEU A 72 -16.60 8.22 4.63
N THR A 73 -17.89 8.15 4.38
CA THR A 73 -18.79 7.34 5.21
C THR A 73 -18.48 5.85 5.07
N ASP A 74 -18.87 5.04 6.07
CA ASP A 74 -18.71 3.59 6.01
C ASP A 74 -19.36 3.00 4.74
N GLN A 75 -20.53 3.52 4.34
CA GLN A 75 -21.24 3.11 3.13
C GLN A 75 -20.45 3.44 1.86
N GLN A 76 -19.89 4.64 1.74
CA GLN A 76 -19.06 5.03 0.58
C GLN A 76 -17.79 4.17 0.49
N ARG A 77 -17.14 3.87 1.61
CA ARG A 77 -15.99 2.98 1.64
C ARG A 77 -16.33 1.58 1.13
N GLN A 78 -17.43 0.99 1.64
CA GLN A 78 -17.92 -0.32 1.24
C GLN A 78 -18.35 -0.34 -0.23
N GLU A 79 -19.01 0.70 -0.72
CA GLU A 79 -19.39 0.82 -2.13
C GLU A 79 -18.15 0.82 -3.04
N GLY A 80 -17.14 1.63 -2.75
CA GLY A 80 -15.90 1.68 -3.52
C GLY A 80 -15.18 0.32 -3.56
N VAL A 81 -15.05 -0.35 -2.41
CA VAL A 81 -14.48 -1.71 -2.32
C VAL A 81 -15.28 -2.72 -3.13
N SER A 82 -16.61 -2.69 -3.01
CA SER A 82 -17.52 -3.60 -3.76
C SER A 82 -17.39 -3.42 -5.27
N ARG A 83 -17.32 -2.17 -5.75
CA ARG A 83 -17.15 -1.89 -7.19
C ARG A 83 -15.81 -2.34 -7.72
N LEU A 84 -14.73 -2.12 -6.99
CA LEU A 84 -13.39 -2.60 -7.35
C LEU A 84 -13.35 -4.14 -7.45
N ALA A 85 -13.84 -4.84 -6.43
CA ALA A 85 -13.90 -6.29 -6.40
C ALA A 85 -14.78 -6.86 -7.53
N LYS A 86 -15.99 -6.30 -7.73
CA LYS A 86 -16.90 -6.68 -8.83
C LYS A 86 -16.30 -6.46 -10.21
N ALA A 87 -15.43 -5.46 -10.35
CA ALA A 87 -14.74 -5.16 -11.61
C ALA A 87 -13.53 -6.09 -11.86
N GLY A 88 -13.25 -7.04 -10.95
CA GLY A 88 -12.14 -7.98 -11.04
C GLY A 88 -10.78 -7.37 -10.66
N VAL A 89 -10.75 -6.21 -10.01
CA VAL A 89 -9.53 -5.58 -9.53
C VAL A 89 -9.10 -6.24 -8.23
N PRO A 90 -7.87 -6.77 -8.11
CA PRO A 90 -7.36 -7.27 -6.84
C PRO A 90 -7.20 -6.10 -5.84
N VAL A 91 -8.12 -5.99 -4.88
CA VAL A 91 -8.13 -4.88 -3.91
C VAL A 91 -7.73 -5.35 -2.51
N VAL A 92 -6.75 -4.67 -1.92
CA VAL A 92 -6.40 -4.75 -0.50
C VAL A 92 -7.14 -3.65 0.23
N VAL A 93 -7.86 -4.00 1.29
CA VAL A 93 -8.74 -3.06 1.99
C VAL A 93 -8.08 -2.53 3.26
N GLY A 94 -7.97 -1.21 3.37
CA GLY A 94 -7.57 -0.55 4.60
C GLY A 94 -8.71 -0.54 5.63
N THR A 95 -8.43 -1.02 6.85
CA THR A 95 -9.44 -1.18 7.91
C THR A 95 -9.50 0.00 8.89
N GLY A 96 -8.89 1.15 8.56
CA GLY A 96 -8.85 2.31 9.43
C GLY A 96 -10.23 2.72 9.95
N ALA A 97 -10.34 2.92 11.26
CA ALA A 97 -11.57 3.38 11.90
C ALA A 97 -11.27 3.91 13.31
N GLN A 98 -12.16 4.76 13.81
CA GLN A 98 -12.11 5.22 15.19
C GLN A 98 -12.64 4.17 16.17
N SER A 99 -13.58 3.36 15.74
CA SER A 99 -14.21 2.29 16.50
C SER A 99 -13.72 0.90 16.04
N PRO A 100 -13.30 0.00 16.95
CA PRO A 100 -13.00 -1.38 16.59
C PRO A 100 -14.17 -2.06 15.86
N ARG A 101 -15.40 -1.77 16.25
CA ARG A 101 -16.61 -2.32 15.61
C ARG A 101 -16.71 -1.94 14.12
N GLN A 102 -16.37 -0.70 13.76
CA GLN A 102 -16.34 -0.25 12.36
C GLN A 102 -15.22 -0.96 11.60
N ALA A 103 -14.02 -1.06 12.18
CA ALA A 103 -12.90 -1.76 11.55
C ALA A 103 -13.23 -3.23 11.26
N VAL A 104 -13.85 -3.91 12.19
CA VAL A 104 -14.37 -5.29 12.04
C VAL A 104 -15.42 -5.35 10.91
N GLY A 105 -16.34 -4.37 10.85
CA GLY A 105 -17.33 -4.28 9.78
C GLY A 105 -16.70 -4.14 8.40
N HIS A 106 -15.63 -3.35 8.27
CA HIS A 106 -14.90 -3.21 7.01
C HIS A 106 -14.15 -4.50 6.62
N ALA A 107 -13.54 -5.20 7.58
CA ALA A 107 -12.88 -6.48 7.32
C ALA A 107 -13.89 -7.57 6.90
N ALA A 108 -15.02 -7.68 7.59
CA ALA A 108 -16.09 -8.62 7.23
C ALA A 108 -16.64 -8.34 5.82
N HIS A 109 -16.91 -7.06 5.49
CA HIS A 109 -17.34 -6.68 4.16
C HIS A 109 -16.28 -7.01 3.08
N ALA A 110 -14.99 -6.74 3.35
CA ALA A 110 -13.91 -7.09 2.42
C ALA A 110 -13.89 -8.59 2.08
N ARG A 111 -14.09 -9.45 3.09
CA ARG A 111 -14.24 -10.90 2.91
C ARG A 111 -15.46 -11.23 2.05
N GLU A 112 -16.62 -10.66 2.37
CA GLU A 112 -17.89 -10.92 1.67
C GLU A 112 -17.83 -10.61 0.18
N VAL A 113 -17.13 -9.53 -0.20
CA VAL A 113 -17.01 -9.12 -1.61
C VAL A 113 -15.82 -9.76 -2.33
N GLY A 114 -15.03 -10.62 -1.65
CA GLY A 114 -13.89 -11.29 -2.26
C GLY A 114 -12.70 -10.37 -2.50
N ALA A 115 -12.40 -9.46 -1.58
CA ALA A 115 -11.17 -8.66 -1.64
C ALA A 115 -9.91 -9.55 -1.62
N ALA A 116 -8.79 -9.04 -2.12
CA ALA A 116 -7.54 -9.79 -2.22
C ALA A 116 -6.73 -9.83 -0.92
N GLY A 117 -7.03 -8.97 0.05
CA GLY A 117 -6.34 -8.93 1.34
C GLY A 117 -6.73 -7.73 2.20
N LEU A 118 -6.14 -7.66 3.38
CA LEU A 118 -6.35 -6.58 4.35
C LEU A 118 -5.04 -5.84 4.65
N MET A 119 -5.13 -4.53 4.73
CA MET A 119 -4.14 -3.67 5.37
C MET A 119 -4.72 -3.22 6.72
N VAL A 120 -4.29 -3.89 7.79
CA VAL A 120 -4.84 -3.71 9.14
C VAL A 120 -4.21 -2.48 9.78
N ILE A 121 -5.04 -1.45 9.99
CA ILE A 121 -4.62 -0.16 10.54
C ILE A 121 -4.83 -0.18 12.05
N PRO A 122 -3.86 0.37 12.85
CA PRO A 122 -4.02 0.52 14.30
C PRO A 122 -5.26 1.34 14.65
N ARG A 123 -5.77 1.14 15.86
CA ARG A 123 -6.85 1.96 16.38
C ARG A 123 -6.39 3.41 16.51
N VAL A 124 -7.10 4.32 15.87
CA VAL A 124 -6.74 5.74 15.79
C VAL A 124 -7.53 6.57 16.79
N LEU A 125 -6.99 7.76 17.16
CA LEU A 125 -7.64 8.76 18.01
C LEU A 125 -8.22 8.16 19.31
N SER A 126 -7.53 7.20 19.90
CA SER A 126 -8.01 6.47 21.06
C SER A 126 -7.14 6.74 22.28
N ARG A 127 -7.79 6.86 23.45
CA ARG A 127 -7.08 6.79 24.73
C ARG A 127 -6.47 5.40 24.98
N GLY A 128 -6.97 4.36 24.31
CA GLY A 128 -6.48 2.99 24.41
C GLY A 128 -5.37 2.71 23.41
N ILE A 129 -4.26 3.44 23.49
CA ILE A 129 -3.04 3.16 22.72
C ILE A 129 -2.13 2.13 23.42
N SER A 130 -2.59 1.49 24.49
CA SER A 130 -1.80 0.44 25.14
C SER A 130 -1.64 -0.76 24.20
N PRO A 131 -0.52 -1.51 24.31
CA PRO A 131 -0.32 -2.73 23.50
C PRO A 131 -1.48 -3.73 23.61
N GLY A 132 -2.09 -3.89 24.80
CA GLY A 132 -3.24 -4.75 25.00
C GLY A 132 -4.50 -4.30 24.27
N ALA A 133 -4.79 -2.98 24.24
CA ALA A 133 -5.93 -2.43 23.50
C ALA A 133 -5.74 -2.58 21.99
N GLN A 134 -4.52 -2.36 21.49
CA GLN A 134 -4.19 -2.56 20.08
C GLN A 134 -4.22 -4.03 19.69
N ARG A 135 -3.73 -4.92 20.58
CA ARG A 135 -3.83 -6.37 20.37
C ARG A 135 -5.28 -6.81 20.17
N SER A 136 -6.18 -6.39 21.07
CA SER A 136 -7.60 -6.75 20.94
C SER A 136 -8.19 -6.22 19.62
N HIS A 137 -7.85 -4.98 19.25
CA HIS A 137 -8.31 -4.38 18.00
C HIS A 137 -7.82 -5.16 16.77
N PHE A 138 -6.55 -5.54 16.71
CA PHE A 138 -6.00 -6.33 15.62
C PHE A 138 -6.60 -7.74 15.58
N ALA A 139 -6.74 -8.39 16.73
CA ALA A 139 -7.32 -9.73 16.86
C ALA A 139 -8.77 -9.77 16.34
N ASP A 140 -9.59 -8.78 16.71
CA ASP A 140 -10.98 -8.69 16.26
C ASP A 140 -11.07 -8.53 14.72
N ILE A 141 -10.20 -7.72 14.11
CA ILE A 141 -10.15 -7.51 12.65
C ILE A 141 -9.70 -8.79 11.93
N LEU A 142 -8.61 -9.42 12.40
CA LEU A 142 -8.06 -10.64 11.80
C LEU A 142 -9.05 -11.79 11.87
N SER A 143 -9.78 -11.92 12.99
CA SER A 143 -10.84 -12.91 13.18
C SER A 143 -12.03 -12.71 12.24
N ALA A 144 -12.36 -11.46 11.89
CA ALA A 144 -13.50 -11.15 11.03
C ALA A 144 -13.31 -11.57 9.57
N ALA A 145 -12.07 -11.79 9.15
CA ALA A 145 -11.74 -12.14 7.76
C ALA A 145 -10.53 -13.10 7.70
N VAL A 146 -10.64 -14.24 8.35
CA VAL A 146 -9.55 -15.24 8.47
C VAL A 146 -9.10 -15.82 7.14
N GLU A 147 -9.94 -15.75 6.11
CA GLU A 147 -9.65 -16.24 4.77
C GLU A 147 -8.81 -15.24 3.96
N LEU A 148 -8.74 -13.98 4.38
CA LEU A 148 -7.98 -12.95 3.68
C LEU A 148 -6.58 -12.79 4.25
N PRO A 149 -5.52 -12.83 3.41
CA PRO A 149 -4.19 -12.50 3.86
C PRO A 149 -4.15 -11.05 4.35
N ALA A 150 -3.44 -10.79 5.43
CA ALA A 150 -3.40 -9.50 6.09
C ALA A 150 -1.96 -9.07 6.39
N VAL A 151 -1.72 -7.75 6.30
CA VAL A 151 -0.50 -7.11 6.81
C VAL A 151 -0.87 -6.05 7.84
N ILE A 152 -0.13 -5.95 8.94
CA ILE A 152 -0.26 -4.82 9.86
C ILE A 152 0.42 -3.60 9.23
N TYR A 153 -0.30 -2.47 9.22
CA TYR A 153 0.24 -1.19 8.78
C TYR A 153 0.81 -0.42 9.96
N ASN A 154 2.13 -0.28 9.98
CA ASN A 154 2.86 0.54 10.93
C ASN A 154 3.16 1.90 10.33
N SER A 155 2.70 2.97 11.00
CA SER A 155 2.91 4.33 10.54
C SER A 155 2.89 5.31 11.72
N PRO A 156 3.80 6.28 11.74
CA PRO A 156 3.83 7.33 12.76
C PRO A 156 2.54 8.16 12.79
N TYR A 157 1.79 8.23 11.68
CA TYR A 157 0.52 8.98 11.61
C TYR A 157 -0.56 8.45 12.54
N TYR A 158 -0.49 7.20 12.94
CA TYR A 158 -1.50 6.59 13.80
C TYR A 158 -1.14 6.62 15.29
N GLY A 159 0.03 7.14 15.65
CA GLY A 159 0.43 7.31 17.04
C GLY A 159 0.63 6.01 17.82
N PHE A 160 0.73 4.87 17.13
CA PHE A 160 1.05 3.57 17.71
C PHE A 160 2.03 2.82 16.82
N GLU A 161 3.08 2.31 17.42
CA GLU A 161 4.10 1.52 16.77
C GLU A 161 4.00 0.05 17.19
N THR A 162 3.72 -0.83 16.22
CA THR A 162 3.67 -2.27 16.45
C THR A 162 5.09 -2.83 16.51
N LYS A 163 5.47 -3.38 17.66
CA LYS A 163 6.77 -4.03 17.87
C LYS A 163 6.66 -5.55 17.66
N ALA A 164 7.82 -6.19 17.51
CA ALA A 164 7.93 -7.62 17.20
C ALA A 164 7.15 -8.53 18.18
N ASP A 165 7.18 -8.23 19.47
CA ASP A 165 6.48 -9.04 20.46
C ASP A 165 4.96 -9.08 20.22
N LEU A 166 4.37 -7.92 19.96
CA LEU A 166 2.94 -7.84 19.64
C LEU A 166 2.64 -8.51 18.29
N PHE A 167 3.50 -8.28 17.29
CA PHE A 167 3.32 -8.89 15.98
C PHE A 167 3.31 -10.42 16.07
N PHE A 168 4.31 -11.03 16.72
CA PHE A 168 4.40 -12.49 16.84
C PHE A 168 3.36 -13.09 17.78
N ASP A 169 2.89 -12.34 18.77
CA ASP A 169 1.78 -12.78 19.60
C ASP A 169 0.50 -12.93 18.75
N LEU A 170 0.22 -11.98 17.86
CA LEU A 170 -0.88 -12.06 16.92
C LEU A 170 -0.67 -13.11 15.83
N ASN A 171 0.52 -13.17 15.22
CA ASN A 171 0.81 -14.10 14.12
C ASN A 171 0.68 -15.57 14.53
N ARG A 172 1.00 -15.92 15.79
CA ARG A 172 0.78 -17.28 16.34
C ARG A 172 -0.70 -17.67 16.43
N GLU A 173 -1.57 -16.69 16.67
CA GLU A 173 -3.02 -16.92 16.80
C GLU A 173 -3.76 -16.80 15.47
N PHE A 174 -3.27 -15.91 14.59
CA PHE A 174 -3.90 -15.59 13.32
C PHE A 174 -2.95 -15.87 12.13
N PRO A 175 -3.01 -17.08 11.54
CA PRO A 175 -2.16 -17.46 10.40
C PRO A 175 -2.36 -16.60 9.15
N ASN A 176 -3.49 -15.90 9.04
CA ASN A 176 -3.75 -14.95 7.97
C ASN A 176 -2.96 -13.63 8.11
N LEU A 177 -2.34 -13.35 9.25
CA LEU A 177 -1.38 -12.27 9.39
C LEU A 177 -0.02 -12.69 8.80
N ILE A 178 0.23 -12.33 7.55
CA ILE A 178 1.37 -12.80 6.74
C ILE A 178 2.47 -11.77 6.53
N GLY A 179 2.36 -10.60 7.11
CA GLY A 179 3.37 -9.58 6.87
C GLY A 179 3.15 -8.24 7.57
N PHE A 180 4.00 -7.31 7.18
CA PHE A 180 4.12 -6.02 7.81
C PHE A 180 4.33 -4.92 6.75
N LYS A 181 3.53 -3.86 6.79
CA LYS A 181 3.76 -2.64 6.01
C LYS A 181 4.39 -1.59 6.91
N GLU A 182 5.57 -1.09 6.55
CA GLU A 182 6.29 -0.07 7.32
C GLU A 182 6.36 1.26 6.59
N PHE A 183 5.92 2.33 7.26
CA PHE A 183 5.93 3.71 6.76
C PHE A 183 6.90 4.63 7.52
N GLY A 184 7.57 4.16 8.55
CA GLY A 184 8.35 4.97 9.50
C GLY A 184 9.76 5.40 9.03
N GLY A 185 10.12 5.21 7.77
CA GLY A 185 11.44 5.55 7.24
C GLY A 185 12.49 4.44 7.40
N ALA A 186 13.76 4.76 7.12
CA ALA A 186 14.85 3.77 7.03
C ALA A 186 15.08 2.97 8.33
N ASP A 187 15.09 3.64 9.48
CA ASP A 187 15.34 2.99 10.77
C ASP A 187 14.20 2.03 11.14
N SER A 188 12.96 2.43 10.89
CA SER A 188 11.79 1.59 11.15
C SER A 188 11.74 0.38 10.21
N LEU A 189 12.08 0.55 8.92
CA LEU A 189 12.22 -0.55 7.98
C LEU A 189 13.32 -1.52 8.39
N THR A 190 14.47 -1.01 8.84
CA THR A 190 15.56 -1.83 9.37
C THR A 190 15.12 -2.61 10.60
N TYR A 191 14.41 -1.97 11.55
CA TYR A 191 13.85 -2.66 12.71
C TYR A 191 12.87 -3.78 12.30
N ALA A 192 11.95 -3.51 11.37
CA ALA A 192 10.99 -4.49 10.89
C ALA A 192 11.69 -5.68 10.22
N ALA A 193 12.71 -5.42 9.41
CA ALA A 193 13.53 -6.45 8.80
C ALA A 193 14.22 -7.32 9.85
N GLU A 194 15.00 -6.72 10.75
CA GLU A 194 15.81 -7.43 11.75
C GLU A 194 14.95 -8.22 12.75
N ASN A 195 13.83 -7.66 13.19
CA ASN A 195 13.08 -8.19 14.32
C ASN A 195 11.80 -8.93 13.94
N ILE A 196 11.26 -8.74 12.73
CA ILE A 196 10.00 -9.35 12.29
C ILE A 196 10.23 -10.24 11.07
N THR A 197 10.52 -9.69 9.90
CA THR A 197 10.44 -10.43 8.64
C THR A 197 11.62 -11.35 8.37
N HIS A 198 12.83 -11.06 8.87
CA HIS A 198 13.97 -11.99 8.78
C HIS A 198 13.96 -13.10 9.83
N ARG A 199 13.15 -12.97 10.89
CA ARG A 199 12.96 -14.06 11.86
C ARG A 199 12.16 -15.23 11.30
N ASP A 200 11.28 -14.95 10.34
CA ASP A 200 10.48 -15.93 9.65
C ASP A 200 10.45 -15.60 8.16
N SER A 201 11.08 -16.43 7.34
CA SER A 201 11.19 -16.24 5.88
C SER A 201 9.84 -16.34 5.14
N GLY A 202 8.78 -16.79 5.81
CA GLY A 202 7.41 -16.81 5.27
C GLY A 202 6.72 -15.45 5.31
N LEU A 203 7.23 -14.51 6.12
CA LEU A 203 6.61 -13.20 6.29
C LEU A 203 7.02 -12.21 5.21
N THR A 204 6.09 -11.34 4.82
CA THR A 204 6.29 -10.30 3.80
C THR A 204 6.55 -8.94 4.46
N LEU A 205 7.62 -8.26 4.06
CA LEU A 205 7.82 -6.84 4.35
C LEU A 205 7.38 -6.01 3.15
N MET A 206 6.47 -5.05 3.40
CA MET A 206 6.02 -4.06 2.43
C MET A 206 6.60 -2.70 2.78
N VAL A 207 7.28 -2.06 1.82
CA VAL A 207 7.65 -0.64 1.94
C VAL A 207 6.38 0.20 1.83
N GLY A 208 6.13 1.03 2.81
CA GLY A 208 4.92 1.86 2.88
C GLY A 208 5.13 3.32 2.54
N VAL A 209 6.38 3.76 2.36
CA VAL A 209 6.76 5.15 2.09
C VAL A 209 7.61 5.23 0.82
N ASP A 210 7.22 6.08 -0.12
CA ASP A 210 7.78 6.13 -1.46
C ASP A 210 9.29 6.45 -1.50
N THR A 211 9.79 7.25 -0.55
CA THR A 211 11.21 7.61 -0.46
C THR A 211 12.13 6.48 0.01
N GLN A 212 11.58 5.33 0.42
CA GLN A 212 12.34 4.22 0.99
C GLN A 212 12.28 2.94 0.15
N VAL A 213 11.82 2.99 -1.09
CA VAL A 213 11.69 1.80 -1.95
C VAL A 213 13.04 1.11 -2.15
N PHE A 214 14.07 1.86 -2.54
CA PHE A 214 15.41 1.31 -2.69
C PHE A 214 15.95 0.72 -1.37
N HIS A 215 15.82 1.44 -0.25
CA HIS A 215 16.29 0.96 1.05
C HIS A 215 15.58 -0.32 1.46
N GLY A 216 14.25 -0.35 1.35
CA GLY A 216 13.43 -1.49 1.74
C GLY A 216 13.76 -2.76 0.97
N TYR A 217 13.82 -2.69 -0.35
CA TYR A 217 14.12 -3.86 -1.18
C TYR A 217 15.57 -4.32 -1.05
N VAL A 218 16.53 -3.39 -1.20
CA VAL A 218 17.95 -3.74 -1.36
C VAL A 218 18.65 -4.00 -0.03
N ARG A 219 18.15 -3.42 1.07
CA ARG A 219 18.79 -3.53 2.38
C ARG A 219 17.97 -4.29 3.41
N CYS A 220 16.64 -4.21 3.32
CA CYS A 220 15.75 -4.78 4.32
C CYS A 220 15.03 -6.05 3.83
N GLY A 221 15.25 -6.49 2.58
CA GLY A 221 14.63 -7.69 2.04
C GLY A 221 13.12 -7.56 1.84
N ALA A 222 12.61 -6.34 1.67
CA ALA A 222 11.23 -6.14 1.31
C ALA A 222 10.90 -6.80 -0.04
N THR A 223 9.73 -7.36 -0.15
CA THR A 223 9.26 -8.04 -1.37
C THR A 223 8.05 -7.36 -2.00
N GLY A 224 7.61 -6.25 -1.42
CA GLY A 224 6.52 -5.45 -1.93
C GLY A 224 6.62 -3.98 -1.53
N ALA A 225 5.91 -3.12 -2.27
CA ALA A 225 5.75 -1.70 -1.98
C ALA A 225 4.30 -1.26 -2.15
N ILE A 226 3.83 -0.42 -1.22
CA ILE A 226 2.56 0.29 -1.31
C ILE A 226 2.91 1.76 -1.51
N THR A 227 2.64 2.29 -2.71
CA THR A 227 3.15 3.59 -3.15
C THR A 227 2.04 4.60 -3.38
N GLY A 228 2.31 5.88 -3.13
CA GLY A 228 1.44 7.00 -3.48
C GLY A 228 1.73 7.51 -4.89
N VAL A 229 3.01 7.80 -5.18
CA VAL A 229 3.46 8.32 -6.49
C VAL A 229 3.16 7.34 -7.63
N GLY A 230 3.05 6.05 -7.37
CA GLY A 230 2.69 5.01 -8.35
C GLY A 230 1.29 5.15 -8.95
N ASN A 231 0.40 5.96 -8.37
CA ASN A 231 -0.89 6.30 -9.00
C ASN A 231 -0.69 7.12 -10.28
N ALA A 232 0.17 8.12 -10.22
CA ALA A 232 0.43 9.05 -11.32
C ALA A 232 1.56 8.59 -12.24
N LEU A 233 2.61 7.99 -11.69
CA LEU A 233 3.82 7.56 -12.40
C LEU A 233 4.03 6.03 -12.30
N PRO A 234 3.06 5.22 -12.77
CA PRO A 234 3.09 3.77 -12.58
C PRO A 234 4.27 3.11 -13.31
N THR A 235 4.62 3.55 -14.50
CA THR A 235 5.73 3.00 -15.29
C THR A 235 7.08 3.23 -14.62
N GLU A 236 7.29 4.43 -14.09
CA GLU A 236 8.50 4.85 -13.42
C GLU A 236 8.71 4.08 -12.11
N VAL A 237 7.64 3.94 -11.33
CA VAL A 237 7.67 3.20 -10.05
C VAL A 237 7.85 1.70 -10.29
N LEU A 238 7.16 1.11 -11.26
CA LEU A 238 7.37 -0.30 -11.63
C LEU A 238 8.80 -0.56 -12.08
N ARG A 239 9.40 0.39 -12.84
CA ARG A 239 10.81 0.28 -13.21
C ARG A 239 11.73 0.34 -12.01
N LEU A 240 11.46 1.22 -11.04
CA LEU A 240 12.23 1.28 -9.79
C LEU A 240 12.14 -0.04 -9.03
N VAL A 241 10.95 -0.60 -8.85
CA VAL A 241 10.75 -1.87 -8.17
C VAL A 241 11.47 -3.00 -8.88
N GLU A 242 11.34 -3.12 -10.22
CA GLU A 242 12.05 -4.13 -11.02
C GLU A 242 13.57 -4.07 -10.81
N LEU A 243 14.14 -2.86 -10.87
CA LEU A 243 15.58 -2.65 -10.67
C LEU A 243 16.00 -2.99 -9.24
N CYS A 244 15.17 -2.64 -8.24
CA CYS A 244 15.43 -2.98 -6.84
C CYS A 244 15.39 -4.49 -6.59
N GLU A 245 14.46 -5.22 -7.19
CA GLU A 245 14.39 -6.69 -7.12
C GLU A 245 15.64 -7.36 -7.71
N LYS A 246 16.09 -6.92 -8.89
CA LYS A 246 17.34 -7.38 -9.51
C LYS A 246 18.56 -7.06 -8.63
N ALA A 247 18.61 -5.84 -8.10
CA ALA A 247 19.69 -5.39 -7.21
C ALA A 247 19.75 -6.21 -5.90
N ALA A 248 18.61 -6.57 -5.34
CA ALA A 248 18.51 -7.46 -4.18
C ALA A 248 19.00 -8.88 -4.50
N GLY A 249 18.83 -9.33 -5.75
CA GLY A 249 19.39 -10.57 -6.28
C GLY A 249 20.89 -10.53 -6.61
N GLY A 250 21.57 -9.39 -6.39
CA GLY A 250 23.01 -9.23 -6.58
C GLY A 250 23.44 -8.58 -7.89
N ASP A 251 22.51 -8.09 -8.72
CA ASP A 251 22.81 -7.38 -9.95
C ASP A 251 23.35 -5.97 -9.62
N ALA A 252 24.64 -5.77 -9.89
CA ALA A 252 25.34 -4.51 -9.60
C ALA A 252 24.93 -3.37 -10.54
N GLU A 253 24.62 -3.64 -11.80
CA GLU A 253 24.17 -2.66 -12.78
C GLU A 253 22.76 -2.18 -12.40
N ALA A 254 21.84 -3.12 -12.16
CA ALA A 254 20.51 -2.81 -11.68
C ALA A 254 20.53 -1.99 -10.38
N ARG A 255 21.48 -2.29 -9.47
CA ARG A 255 21.65 -1.52 -8.24
C ARG A 255 22.03 -0.05 -8.50
N CYS A 256 22.93 0.20 -9.46
CA CYS A 256 23.30 1.56 -9.85
C CYS A 256 22.12 2.29 -10.47
N LEU A 257 21.42 1.65 -11.41
CA LEU A 257 20.24 2.24 -12.09
C LEU A 257 19.09 2.50 -11.11
N ALA A 258 18.81 1.56 -10.19
CA ALA A 258 17.80 1.73 -9.15
C ALA A 258 18.07 2.96 -8.28
N ARG A 259 19.34 3.16 -7.89
CA ARG A 259 19.72 4.29 -7.05
C ARG A 259 19.56 5.64 -7.76
N VAL A 260 19.89 5.68 -9.04
CA VAL A 260 19.74 6.89 -9.87
C VAL A 260 18.26 7.24 -10.06
N LEU A 261 17.41 6.23 -10.29
CA LEU A 261 15.96 6.45 -10.43
C LEU A 261 15.30 6.83 -9.10
N ASP A 262 15.68 6.18 -8.00
CA ASP A 262 15.19 6.48 -6.65
C ASP A 262 15.51 7.94 -6.26
N ASP A 263 16.75 8.38 -6.51
CA ASP A 263 17.18 9.77 -6.30
C ASP A 263 16.39 10.76 -7.16
N ALA A 264 16.21 10.46 -8.45
CA ALA A 264 15.47 11.31 -9.37
C ALA A 264 13.97 11.43 -9.01
N LEU A 265 13.35 10.36 -8.50
CA LEU A 265 11.97 10.36 -8.02
C LEU A 265 11.81 11.04 -6.67
N SER A 266 12.89 11.18 -5.88
CA SER A 266 12.84 11.52 -4.46
C SER A 266 12.00 12.72 -4.10
N VAL A 267 12.00 13.77 -4.94
CA VAL A 267 11.20 14.98 -4.68
C VAL A 267 9.70 14.70 -4.79
N LEU A 268 9.27 13.93 -5.81
CA LEU A 268 7.87 13.57 -6.01
C LEU A 268 7.42 12.53 -4.97
N SER A 269 8.31 11.59 -4.62
CA SER A 269 8.10 10.62 -3.56
C SER A 269 7.96 11.26 -2.17
N LYS A 270 8.65 12.39 -1.94
CA LYS A 270 8.64 13.10 -0.65
C LYS A 270 7.27 13.66 -0.25
N PHE A 271 6.38 13.89 -1.20
CA PHE A 271 5.02 14.34 -0.91
C PHE A 271 4.23 13.33 -0.07
N ASP A 272 4.62 12.05 -0.08
CA ASP A 272 4.02 10.99 0.74
C ASP A 272 4.21 11.21 2.26
N GLU A 273 5.26 11.93 2.66
CA GLU A 273 5.60 12.15 4.05
C GLU A 273 4.97 13.43 4.65
N GLY A 274 4.28 14.23 3.84
CA GLY A 274 3.68 15.50 4.25
C GLY A 274 2.19 15.40 4.61
N PRO A 275 1.65 16.42 5.29
CA PRO A 275 0.22 16.47 5.65
C PRO A 275 -0.70 16.60 4.42
N ASP A 276 -0.20 17.19 3.33
CA ASP A 276 -0.95 17.47 2.11
C ASP A 276 -0.77 16.39 1.02
N LEU A 277 -0.36 15.18 1.44
CA LEU A 277 0.02 14.09 0.52
C LEU A 277 -1.04 13.84 -0.58
N VAL A 278 -2.32 13.78 -0.23
CA VAL A 278 -3.41 13.51 -1.18
C VAL A 278 -3.56 14.66 -2.18
N LEU A 279 -3.43 15.90 -1.71
CA LEU A 279 -3.55 17.09 -2.56
C LEU A 279 -2.43 17.13 -3.63
N TYR A 280 -1.21 16.83 -3.22
CA TYR A 280 -0.08 16.74 -4.14
C TYR A 280 -0.25 15.64 -5.18
N TYR A 281 -0.67 14.45 -4.77
CA TYR A 281 -0.80 13.33 -5.70
C TYR A 281 -2.02 13.43 -6.60
N LYS A 282 -3.12 14.03 -6.16
CA LYS A 282 -4.24 14.36 -7.06
C LYS A 282 -3.84 15.41 -8.11
N GLU A 283 -3.10 16.46 -7.72
CA GLU A 283 -2.57 17.42 -8.70
C GLU A 283 -1.59 16.76 -9.68
N LEU A 284 -0.76 15.81 -9.20
CA LEU A 284 0.14 15.04 -10.06
C LEU A 284 -0.64 14.15 -11.04
N MET A 285 -1.77 13.55 -10.62
CA MET A 285 -2.68 12.84 -11.52
C MET A 285 -3.23 13.74 -12.62
N VAL A 286 -3.62 14.95 -12.27
CA VAL A 286 -4.11 15.94 -13.25
C VAL A 286 -3.03 16.29 -14.26
N LEU A 287 -1.77 16.48 -13.82
CA LEU A 287 -0.63 16.72 -14.72
C LEU A 287 -0.33 15.55 -15.66
N GLU A 288 -0.63 14.33 -15.25
CA GLU A 288 -0.53 13.11 -16.09
C GLU A 288 -1.80 12.87 -16.96
N GLY A 289 -2.75 13.83 -16.96
CA GLY A 289 -3.93 13.81 -17.84
C GLY A 289 -5.19 13.20 -17.23
N HIS A 290 -5.22 12.97 -15.92
CA HIS A 290 -6.33 12.37 -15.18
C HIS A 290 -7.20 13.45 -14.54
N ALA A 291 -8.05 14.10 -15.33
CA ALA A 291 -8.89 15.22 -14.91
C ALA A 291 -9.92 14.87 -13.84
N GLU A 292 -10.27 13.59 -13.69
CA GLU A 292 -11.17 13.06 -12.65
C GLU A 292 -10.64 13.28 -11.23
N PHE A 293 -9.38 13.66 -11.06
CA PHE A 293 -8.75 13.98 -9.77
C PHE A 293 -8.67 15.49 -9.46
N THR A 294 -9.30 16.34 -10.27
CA THR A 294 -9.27 17.81 -10.09
C THR A 294 -9.91 18.26 -8.77
N HIS A 295 -10.90 17.54 -8.29
CA HIS A 295 -11.66 17.91 -7.09
C HIS A 295 -11.21 17.13 -5.84
N GLN A 296 -11.47 17.73 -4.67
CA GLN A 296 -11.19 17.15 -3.35
C GLN A 296 -12.51 16.77 -2.67
N LEU A 297 -12.48 15.74 -1.80
CA LEU A 297 -13.64 15.31 -1.02
C LEU A 297 -14.15 16.42 -0.10
N HIS A 298 -13.28 17.32 0.34
CA HIS A 298 -13.64 18.52 1.07
C HIS A 298 -13.24 19.75 0.24
N SER A 299 -14.19 20.59 -0.10
CA SER A 299 -14.02 21.70 -1.06
C SER A 299 -13.02 22.79 -0.64
N SER A 300 -12.68 22.88 0.66
CA SER A 300 -11.67 23.82 1.15
C SER A 300 -10.23 23.30 1.03
N ASP A 301 -10.06 21.99 0.80
CA ASP A 301 -8.75 21.36 0.73
C ASP A 301 -8.10 21.69 -0.62
N ARG A 302 -6.98 22.38 -0.59
CA ARG A 302 -6.25 22.79 -1.80
C ARG A 302 -4.80 23.09 -1.48
N LEU A 303 -3.95 22.84 -2.45
CA LEU A 303 -2.59 23.35 -2.44
C LEU A 303 -2.58 24.89 -2.55
N SER A 304 -1.65 25.54 -1.88
CA SER A 304 -1.34 26.93 -2.15
C SER A 304 -0.72 27.09 -3.54
N ASP A 305 -0.74 28.31 -4.11
CA ASP A 305 -0.15 28.58 -5.41
C ASP A 305 1.34 28.21 -5.43
N SER A 306 2.09 28.52 -4.37
CA SER A 306 3.51 28.17 -4.26
C SER A 306 3.76 26.65 -4.21
N GLN A 307 2.90 25.88 -3.54
CA GLN A 307 3.00 24.42 -3.51
C GLN A 307 2.73 23.83 -4.90
N ARG A 308 1.72 24.36 -5.59
CA ARG A 308 1.38 23.92 -6.95
C ARG A 308 2.50 24.25 -7.94
N GLU A 309 3.02 25.47 -7.92
CA GLU A 309 4.15 25.88 -8.77
C GLU A 309 5.39 25.01 -8.52
N TYR A 310 5.68 24.71 -7.26
CA TYR A 310 6.77 23.82 -6.89
C TYR A 310 6.57 22.41 -7.45
N LEU A 311 5.40 21.81 -7.24
CA LEU A 311 5.08 20.49 -7.80
C LEU A 311 5.23 20.47 -9.32
N HIS A 312 4.65 21.44 -10.03
CA HIS A 312 4.74 21.52 -11.50
C HIS A 312 6.19 21.62 -12.00
N ALA A 313 7.03 22.42 -11.32
CA ALA A 313 8.43 22.54 -11.64
C ALA A 313 9.19 21.21 -11.46
N GLN A 314 8.98 20.52 -10.34
CA GLN A 314 9.61 19.23 -10.04
C GLN A 314 9.13 18.11 -10.98
N TRP A 315 7.83 18.05 -11.24
CA TRP A 315 7.27 17.11 -12.21
C TRP A 315 7.87 17.30 -13.60
N LYS A 316 7.92 18.53 -14.10
CA LYS A 316 8.49 18.85 -15.41
C LYS A 316 9.97 18.47 -15.49
N GLN A 317 10.74 18.77 -14.43
CA GLN A 317 12.15 18.40 -14.35
C GLN A 317 12.33 16.88 -14.39
N PHE A 318 11.57 16.15 -13.61
CA PHE A 318 11.61 14.69 -13.60
C PHE A 318 11.22 14.09 -14.95
N LYS A 319 10.14 14.53 -15.58
CA LYS A 319 9.67 14.01 -16.89
C LYS A 319 10.71 14.26 -17.99
N ASN A 320 11.35 15.44 -18.02
CA ASN A 320 12.40 15.74 -18.97
C ASN A 320 13.62 14.81 -18.79
N TRP A 321 14.02 14.58 -17.53
CA TRP A 321 15.10 13.65 -17.21
C TRP A 321 14.73 12.21 -17.58
N TRP A 322 13.52 11.74 -17.22
CA TRP A 322 13.06 10.39 -17.48
C TRP A 322 13.11 10.01 -18.96
N VAL A 323 12.69 10.90 -19.85
CA VAL A 323 12.71 10.65 -21.31
C VAL A 323 14.13 10.43 -21.84
N SER A 324 15.12 11.11 -21.29
CA SER A 324 16.53 11.05 -21.74
C SER A 324 17.37 10.00 -20.98
N TRP A 325 16.84 9.42 -19.91
CA TRP A 325 17.60 8.52 -19.06
C TRP A 325 17.82 7.13 -19.71
N ASP A 326 19.06 6.67 -19.75
CA ASP A 326 19.47 5.40 -20.37
C ASP A 326 18.80 4.17 -19.76
N GLY A 327 18.43 4.23 -18.48
CA GLY A 327 17.70 3.15 -17.79
C GLY A 327 16.21 3.10 -18.08
N ASN A 328 15.67 4.06 -18.85
CA ASN A 328 14.27 4.05 -19.28
C ASN A 328 14.02 2.84 -20.20
N PRO A 329 12.98 2.02 -19.94
CA PRO A 329 12.70 0.82 -20.74
C PRO A 329 12.53 1.06 -22.24
N LYS A 330 12.10 2.25 -22.64
CA LYS A 330 11.97 2.62 -24.05
C LYS A 330 13.34 2.80 -24.71
N ASN A 331 14.29 3.42 -24.01
CA ASN A 331 15.63 3.69 -24.52
C ASN A 331 16.50 2.41 -24.56
N VAL A 332 16.24 1.45 -23.65
CA VAL A 332 16.96 0.17 -23.62
C VAL A 332 16.62 -0.68 -24.86
N LYS A 333 15.38 -0.67 -25.35
CA LYS A 333 14.94 -1.42 -26.54
C LYS A 333 15.56 -0.90 -27.82
N GLU A 334 15.80 0.40 -27.94
CA GLU A 334 16.41 1.00 -29.13
C GLU A 334 17.92 0.72 -29.27
N LYS A 335 18.59 0.30 -28.19
CA LYS A 335 20.04 -0.05 -28.21
C LYS A 335 20.30 -1.54 -28.54
N THR A 336 19.25 -2.38 -28.57
CA THR A 336 19.35 -3.82 -28.83
C THR A 336 18.89 -4.24 -30.23
N ASP A 337 18.33 -3.33 -31.02
CA ASP A 337 17.98 -3.48 -32.44
C ASP A 337 19.06 -2.82 -33.31
#